data_dfad286a0c42c96b87c08003d77146ed
#
_entry.id   dfad286a0c42c96b87c08003d77146ed
#
_cell.length_a   1.000
_cell.length_b   1.000
_cell.length_c   1.000
_cell.angle_alpha   90.00
_cell.angle_beta   90.00
_cell.angle_gamma   90.00
#
_symmetry.space_group_name_H-M   'P 1'
#
loop_
_entity.id
_entity.type
_entity.pdbx_description
1 polymer ?
#
loop_
_entity_poly.entity_id
_entity_poly.type
_entity_poly.pdbx_seq_one_letter_code
_entity_poly.pdbx_strand_id
1 'polypeptide(L)' 'MAERETGTVKWFNDSKGFGFIAREQGEDVFVHFSGIRGEGFRSLDEGQKVEFTIVEGQKGPQAQDVVVV' A
#
# COMPACT_ATOMS: atom_id res chain seq x y z
N MET A 1 -15.03 10.42 -7.15
CA MET A 1 -14.89 9.11 -6.52
C MET A 1 -13.49 8.59 -6.67
N ALA A 2 -12.94 8.07 -5.60
CA ALA A 2 -11.62 7.51 -5.68
C ALA A 2 -11.68 6.14 -6.34
N GLU A 3 -10.80 5.91 -7.29
CA GLU A 3 -10.71 4.62 -7.95
C GLU A 3 -9.75 3.73 -7.18
N ARG A 4 -10.07 2.45 -7.13
CA ARG A 4 -9.17 1.47 -6.53
C ARG A 4 -8.19 0.99 -7.58
N GLU A 5 -6.94 0.79 -7.16
CA GLU A 5 -5.93 0.21 -8.02
C GLU A 5 -5.44 -1.09 -7.42
N THR A 6 -4.87 -1.93 -8.26
CA THR A 6 -4.29 -3.18 -7.82
C THR A 6 -2.78 -3.12 -8.03
N GLY A 7 -2.04 -3.63 -7.07
CA GLY A 7 -0.59 -3.68 -7.17
C GLY A 7 -0.04 -4.85 -6.42
N THR A 8 1.29 -4.94 -6.41
CA THR A 8 2.00 -6.01 -5.72
C THR A 8 2.96 -5.39 -4.72
N VAL A 9 2.97 -5.91 -3.51
CA VAL A 9 3.88 -5.40 -2.48
C VAL A 9 5.32 -5.66 -2.91
N LYS A 10 6.09 -4.60 -3.02
CA LYS A 10 7.49 -4.68 -3.39
C LYS A 10 8.33 -5.05 -2.17
N TRP A 11 8.08 -4.36 -1.07
CA TRP A 11 8.66 -4.71 0.21
C TRP A 11 7.90 -3.96 1.30
N PHE A 12 7.98 -4.47 2.51
CA PHE A 12 7.35 -3.82 3.65
C PHE A 12 8.18 -4.09 4.90
N ASN A 13 8.44 -3.03 5.66
CA ASN A 13 9.22 -3.14 6.90
C ASN A 13 8.27 -3.09 8.09
N ASP A 14 8.06 -4.24 8.72
CA ASP A 14 7.13 -4.34 9.84
C ASP A 14 7.56 -3.50 11.03
N SER A 15 8.86 -3.43 11.26
CA SER A 15 9.39 -2.68 12.41
C SER A 15 9.13 -1.19 12.28
N LYS A 16 9.27 -0.68 11.07
CA LYS A 16 9.06 0.75 10.82
C LYS A 16 7.65 1.07 10.39
N GLY A 17 6.93 0.07 9.90
CA GLY A 17 5.53 0.23 9.54
C GLY A 17 5.29 0.89 8.20
N PHE A 18 6.20 0.73 7.25
CA PHE A 18 6.00 1.28 5.90
C PHE A 18 6.67 0.42 4.86
N GLY A 19 6.29 0.66 3.62
CA GLY A 19 6.85 -0.05 2.48
C GLY A 19 6.42 0.57 1.18
N PHE A 20 6.58 -0.19 0.10
CA PHE A 20 6.20 0.26 -1.23
C PHE A 20 5.42 -0.81 -1.96
N ILE A 21 4.49 -0.36 -2.77
CA ILE A 21 3.66 -1.22 -3.60
C ILE A 21 3.97 -0.89 -5.06
N ALA A 22 4.29 -1.91 -5.84
CA ALA A 22 4.51 -1.75 -7.27
C ALA A 22 3.16 -1.75 -7.96
N ARG A 23 2.83 -0.66 -8.63
CA ARG A 23 1.57 -0.54 -9.35
C ARG A 23 1.69 -1.28 -10.68
N GLU A 24 0.55 -1.71 -11.21
CA GLU A 24 0.55 -2.36 -12.52
C GLU A 24 0.99 -1.38 -13.59
N GLN A 25 0.63 -0.12 -13.44
CA GLN A 25 1.05 0.94 -14.35
C GLN A 25 1.47 2.13 -13.54
N GLY A 26 2.64 2.67 -13.87
CA GLY A 26 3.13 3.85 -13.20
C GLY A 26 4.17 3.52 -12.15
N GLU A 27 4.47 4.50 -11.32
CA GLU A 27 5.52 4.38 -10.33
C GLU A 27 5.03 3.71 -9.06
N ASP A 28 5.98 3.21 -8.27
CA ASP A 28 5.67 2.62 -6.97
C ASP A 28 5.01 3.67 -6.08
N VAL A 29 4.17 3.19 -5.18
CA VAL A 29 3.52 4.07 -4.21
C VAL A 29 3.93 3.69 -2.81
N PHE A 30 4.06 4.69 -1.97
CA PHE A 30 4.37 4.52 -0.56
C PHE A 30 3.15 4.01 0.18
N VAL A 31 3.37 3.12 1.14
CA VAL A 31 2.30 2.63 1.99
C VAL A 31 2.77 2.65 3.44
N HIS A 32 1.92 3.15 4.33
CA HIS A 32 2.17 3.17 5.76
C HIS A 32 1.15 2.25 6.43
N PHE A 33 1.54 1.64 7.56
CA PHE A 33 0.65 0.67 8.20
C PHE A 33 -0.72 1.27 8.55
N SER A 34 -0.77 2.56 8.81
CA SER A 34 -2.04 3.22 9.09
C SER A 34 -2.96 3.27 7.88
N GLY A 35 -2.42 3.06 6.70
CA GLY A 35 -3.22 3.01 5.47
C GLY A 35 -3.69 1.62 5.11
N ILE A 36 -3.36 0.62 5.90
CA ILE A 36 -3.78 -0.75 5.66
C ILE A 36 -5.07 -1.02 6.42
N ARG A 37 -6.09 -1.49 5.70
CA ARG A 37 -7.36 -1.80 6.32
C ARG A 37 -7.24 -3.08 7.14
N GLY A 38 -7.92 -3.13 8.27
CA GLY A 38 -7.96 -4.31 9.11
C GLY A 38 -7.71 -3.98 10.56
N GLU A 39 -7.83 -5.00 11.39
CA GLU A 39 -7.61 -4.89 12.82
C GLU A 39 -6.36 -5.67 13.23
N GLY A 40 -5.78 -5.28 14.35
CA GLY A 40 -4.63 -5.95 14.87
C GLY A 40 -3.35 -5.57 14.13
N PHE A 41 -2.46 -6.53 14.01
CA PHE A 41 -1.17 -6.30 13.37
C PHE A 41 -1.35 -6.11 11.87
N ARG A 42 -0.88 -4.99 11.37
CA ARG A 42 -1.03 -4.65 9.96
C ARG A 42 0.32 -4.70 9.27
N SER A 43 0.53 -5.74 8.50
CA SER A 43 1.76 -5.88 7.74
C SER A 43 1.44 -6.46 6.37
N LEU A 44 2.41 -6.34 5.47
CA LEU A 44 2.28 -6.86 4.12
C LEU A 44 3.51 -7.70 3.82
N ASP A 45 3.33 -8.72 3.00
CA ASP A 45 4.42 -9.59 2.58
C ASP A 45 4.83 -9.25 1.15
N GLU A 46 6.11 -9.43 0.85
CA GLU A 46 6.62 -9.24 -0.51
C GLU A 46 5.87 -10.15 -1.49
N GLY A 47 5.51 -9.57 -2.62
CA GLY A 47 4.84 -10.30 -3.67
C GLY A 47 3.34 -10.46 -3.46
N GLN A 48 2.82 -9.98 -2.35
CA GLN A 48 1.40 -10.09 -2.05
C GLN A 48 0.61 -9.11 -2.91
N LYS A 49 -0.51 -9.57 -3.44
CA LYS A 49 -1.36 -8.72 -4.26
C LYS A 49 -2.32 -7.94 -3.38
N VAL A 50 -2.43 -6.65 -3.65
CA VAL A 50 -3.24 -5.76 -2.83
C VAL A 50 -4.04 -4.82 -3.72
N GLU A 51 -5.12 -4.31 -3.14
CA GLU A 51 -5.95 -3.31 -3.78
C GLU A 51 -5.98 -2.09 -2.87
N PHE A 52 -5.92 -0.91 -3.46
CA PHE A 52 -5.78 0.30 -2.67
C PHE A 52 -6.28 1.52 -3.43
N THR A 53 -6.41 2.63 -2.70
CA THR A 53 -6.73 3.94 -3.26
C THR A 53 -5.49 4.81 -3.15
N ILE A 54 -5.25 5.65 -4.14
CA ILE A 54 -4.10 6.54 -4.13
C ILE A 54 -4.53 7.92 -3.65
N VAL A 55 -3.77 8.47 -2.70
CA VAL A 55 -3.96 9.82 -2.22
C VAL A 55 -2.63 10.55 -2.27
N GLU A 56 -2.68 11.86 -2.33
CA GLU A 56 -1.45 12.67 -2.30
C GLU A 56 -0.97 12.78 -0.86
N GLY A 57 0.24 12.29 -0.62
CA GLY A 57 0.87 12.40 0.67
C GLY A 57 2.02 13.39 0.64
N GLN A 58 2.68 13.57 1.76
CA GLN A 58 3.81 14.49 1.85
C GLN A 58 4.98 14.06 0.99
N LYS A 59 5.13 12.77 0.78
CA LYS A 59 6.23 12.21 0.00
C LYS A 59 5.82 11.86 -1.43
N GLY A 60 4.63 12.26 -1.84
CA GLY A 60 4.09 11.96 -3.15
C GLY A 60 2.91 11.02 -3.05
N PRO A 61 2.62 10.26 -4.11
CA PRO A 61 1.47 9.34 -4.09
C PRO A 61 1.62 8.32 -2.98
N GLN A 62 0.53 8.07 -2.27
CA GLN A 62 0.51 7.18 -1.13
C GLN A 62 -0.72 6.28 -1.22
N ALA A 63 -0.53 5.00 -0.90
CA ALA A 63 -1.63 4.05 -0.88
C ALA A 63 -2.43 4.20 0.40
N GLN A 64 -3.75 4.14 0.28
CA GLN A 64 -4.67 4.22 1.40
C GLN A 64 -5.68 3.11 1.28
N ASP A 65 -6.22 2.69 2.42
CA ASP A 65 -7.29 1.72 2.43
C ASP A 65 -6.89 0.42 1.74
N VAL A 66 -5.66 -0.01 2.03
CA VAL A 66 -5.04 -1.18 1.38
C VAL A 66 -5.66 -2.46 1.92
N VAL A 67 -6.06 -3.33 1.02
CA VAL A 67 -6.57 -4.65 1.39
C VAL A 67 -5.88 -5.71 0.54
N VAL A 68 -5.65 -6.86 1.12
CA VAL A 68 -5.08 -8.00 0.41
C VAL A 68 -6.18 -8.68 -0.39
N VAL A 69 -5.90 -8.92 -1.65
CA VAL A 69 -6.88 -9.60 -2.53
C VAL A 69 -6.44 -11.02 -2.86
#